data_8818b7c19bb4ca3bc926281c1f4cb1bf
#
_entry.id   8818b7c19bb4ca3bc926281c1f4cb1bf
#
_cell.length_a   1.000
_cell.length_b   1.000
_cell.length_c   1.000
_cell.angle_alpha   90.00
_cell.angle_beta   90.00
_cell.angle_gamma   90.00
#
_symmetry.space_group_name_H-M   'P 1'
#
loop_
_entity.id
_entity.type
_entity.pdbx_description
1 polymer ?
#
loop_
_entity_poly.entity_id
_entity_poly.type
_entity_poly.pdbx_seq_one_letter_code
_entity_poly.pdbx_strand_id
1 'polypeptide(L)'
;QALLDYTIERHYPGIKEEQNKALSLLKAVIEKQAELITHWMRVGFIHGVMNTDNVTLSGETIDYGPCAFMDTYDPGTVFSSIDHGGRYAYANQPAIAQWNLARLAETLLPLLDDDPNKAKDLAEEAIHSFGAVYKEKSLSMLRAKVGLFDEQPEDEKLITDLLDWMQQTDSDYTNTFKDLTNEVPPSGERYDSDTFKEWHARWQTRVAVNTQPLEASLDLMRANNPVVIPRNHKVEQALEAANSGDLQPFKDLIAALQEPYKNNPDLKPYQSPPKPDEKVCQTFCGT
;
A
#
# COMPACT_ATOMS: atom_id res chain seq x y z
N GLN A 1 -3.10 0.23 32.32
CA GLN A 1 -3.83 1.48 32.34
C GLN A 1 -2.91 2.67 32.02
N ALA A 2 -1.81 2.91 32.74
CA ALA A 2 -0.94 4.09 32.52
C ALA A 2 -0.42 4.20 31.07
N LEU A 3 -0.04 3.07 30.43
CA LEU A 3 0.39 3.05 29.03
C LEU A 3 -0.78 3.39 28.07
N LEU A 4 -1.97 2.87 28.34
CA LEU A 4 -3.20 3.21 27.61
C LEU A 4 -3.45 4.73 27.64
N ASP A 5 -3.47 5.32 28.83
CA ASP A 5 -3.73 6.74 29.04
C ASP A 5 -2.68 7.60 28.31
N TYR A 6 -1.40 7.25 28.43
CA TYR A 6 -0.31 7.92 27.71
C TYR A 6 -0.47 7.81 26.19
N THR A 7 -0.81 6.63 25.67
CA THR A 7 -1.02 6.42 24.23
C THR A 7 -2.16 7.27 23.70
N ILE A 8 -3.26 7.33 24.45
CA ILE A 8 -4.43 8.16 24.10
C ILE A 8 -4.04 9.65 24.10
N GLU A 9 -3.38 10.12 25.16
CA GLU A 9 -2.96 11.51 25.25
C GLU A 9 -2.06 11.94 24.10
N ARG A 10 -1.13 11.06 23.70
CA ARG A 10 -0.13 11.34 22.68
C ARG A 10 -0.66 11.24 21.25
N HIS A 11 -1.40 10.16 20.94
CA HIS A 11 -1.75 9.81 19.57
C HIS A 11 -3.23 9.92 19.26
N TYR A 12 -4.09 9.85 20.27
CA TYR A 12 -5.55 9.80 20.12
C TYR A 12 -6.29 10.73 21.07
N PRO A 13 -5.91 12.03 21.18
CA PRO A 13 -6.50 12.94 22.18
C PRO A 13 -8.03 13.08 22.01
N GLY A 14 -8.57 12.83 20.83
CA GLY A 14 -10.01 12.91 20.55
C GLY A 14 -10.87 11.87 21.27
N ILE A 15 -10.27 10.77 21.76
CA ILE A 15 -11.01 9.72 22.48
C ILE A 15 -10.81 9.79 24.01
N LYS A 16 -10.21 10.86 24.52
CA LYS A 16 -9.85 11.01 25.94
C LYS A 16 -11.06 10.95 26.88
N GLU A 17 -12.21 11.42 26.41
CA GLU A 17 -13.46 11.50 27.19
C GLU A 17 -14.43 10.34 26.89
N GLU A 18 -14.00 9.35 26.10
CA GLU A 18 -14.82 8.18 25.79
C GLU A 18 -15.04 7.29 27.02
N GLN A 19 -16.23 6.70 27.12
CA GLN A 19 -16.63 5.88 28.26
C GLN A 19 -15.76 4.61 28.38
N ASN A 20 -15.51 3.92 27.27
CA ASN A 20 -14.62 2.78 27.19
C ASN A 20 -13.38 3.12 26.37
N LYS A 21 -12.40 3.73 27.02
CA LYS A 21 -11.16 4.20 26.38
C LYS A 21 -10.36 3.09 25.70
N ALA A 22 -10.37 1.88 26.29
CA ALA A 22 -9.63 0.74 25.73
C ALA A 22 -10.25 0.28 24.40
N LEU A 23 -11.59 0.18 24.34
CA LEU A 23 -12.29 -0.18 23.13
C LEU A 23 -12.16 0.92 22.05
N SER A 24 -12.28 2.18 22.45
CA SER A 24 -12.12 3.32 21.54
C SER A 24 -10.71 3.41 20.98
N LEU A 25 -9.67 3.13 21.79
CA LEU A 25 -8.30 3.03 21.30
C LEU A 25 -8.14 1.87 20.30
N LEU A 26 -8.63 0.68 20.63
CA LEU A 26 -8.55 -0.47 19.73
C LEU A 26 -9.18 -0.16 18.35
N LYS A 27 -10.39 0.43 18.34
CA LYS A 27 -11.07 0.84 17.11
C LYS A 27 -10.29 1.91 16.33
N ALA A 28 -9.74 2.90 17.02
CA ALA A 28 -8.93 3.93 16.39
C ALA A 28 -7.64 3.39 15.76
N VAL A 29 -6.97 2.44 16.43
CA VAL A 29 -5.79 1.75 15.88
C VAL A 29 -6.17 0.89 14.68
N ILE A 30 -7.32 0.19 14.71
CA ILE A 30 -7.84 -0.58 13.56
C ILE A 30 -7.99 0.32 12.33
N GLU A 31 -8.63 1.48 12.48
CA GLU A 31 -8.78 2.46 11.40
C GLU A 31 -7.44 2.93 10.85
N LYS A 32 -6.49 3.27 11.73
CA LYS A 32 -5.15 3.74 11.33
C LYS A 32 -4.33 2.66 10.64
N GLN A 33 -4.38 1.43 11.11
CA GLN A 33 -3.69 0.32 10.46
C GLN A 33 -4.31 -0.04 9.10
N ALA A 34 -5.64 -0.02 8.98
CA ALA A 34 -6.31 -0.22 7.70
C ALA A 34 -5.92 0.87 6.68
N GLU A 35 -5.83 2.13 7.11
CA GLU A 35 -5.36 3.26 6.30
C GLU A 35 -3.91 3.09 5.87
N LEU A 36 -2.99 2.76 6.81
CA LEU A 36 -1.57 2.55 6.54
C LEU A 36 -1.36 1.44 5.51
N ILE A 37 -1.97 0.28 5.73
CA ILE A 37 -1.84 -0.85 4.80
C ILE A 37 -2.41 -0.51 3.41
N THR A 38 -3.53 0.22 3.35
CA THR A 38 -4.07 0.71 2.07
C THR A 38 -3.05 1.60 1.34
N HIS A 39 -2.32 2.45 2.04
CA HIS A 39 -1.27 3.28 1.44
C HIS A 39 -0.06 2.46 0.96
N TRP A 40 0.35 1.42 1.69
CA TRP A 40 1.39 0.51 1.22
C TRP A 40 0.96 -0.21 -0.06
N MET A 41 -0.25 -0.77 -0.06
CA MET A 41 -0.80 -1.45 -1.23
C MET A 41 -0.91 -0.52 -2.45
N ARG A 42 -1.25 0.76 -2.23
CA ARG A 42 -1.37 1.76 -3.30
C ARG A 42 -0.10 1.93 -4.13
N VAL A 43 1.05 1.86 -3.50
CA VAL A 43 2.35 2.13 -4.13
C VAL A 43 3.20 0.88 -4.37
N GLY A 44 2.67 -0.31 -4.08
CA GLY A 44 3.42 -1.56 -4.23
C GLY A 44 4.49 -1.78 -3.16
N PHE A 45 4.36 -1.13 -1.99
CA PHE A 45 5.29 -1.30 -0.89
C PHE A 45 5.06 -2.62 -0.16
N ILE A 46 6.17 -3.32 0.13
CA ILE A 46 6.20 -4.56 0.89
C ILE A 46 7.12 -4.35 2.07
N HIS A 47 6.59 -4.41 3.30
CA HIS A 47 7.36 -4.17 4.51
C HIS A 47 8.38 -5.29 4.78
N GLY A 48 8.00 -6.53 4.53
CA GLY A 48 8.88 -7.70 4.61
C GLY A 48 9.04 -8.33 6.01
N VAL A 49 8.78 -7.60 7.10
CA VAL A 49 8.79 -8.13 8.48
C VAL A 49 7.74 -7.42 9.35
N MET A 50 6.51 -7.90 9.33
CA MET A 50 5.39 -7.32 10.09
C MET A 50 5.18 -8.08 11.40
N ASN A 51 6.22 -8.22 12.21
CA ASN A 51 6.09 -8.67 13.60
C ASN A 51 5.39 -7.61 14.45
N THR A 52 4.88 -7.97 15.62
CA THR A 52 4.15 -7.04 16.50
C THR A 52 4.98 -5.84 16.96
N ASP A 53 6.28 -6.00 17.10
CA ASP A 53 7.24 -4.93 17.43
C ASP A 53 7.51 -3.95 16.29
N ASN A 54 7.17 -4.33 15.05
CA ASN A 54 7.29 -3.49 13.86
C ASN A 54 5.96 -2.82 13.44
N VAL A 55 4.94 -2.88 14.30
CA VAL A 55 3.61 -2.28 14.05
C VAL A 55 3.32 -1.23 15.11
N THR A 56 3.28 0.05 14.70
CA THR A 56 3.03 1.16 15.61
C THR A 56 1.56 1.33 15.95
N LEU A 57 1.27 1.81 17.14
CA LEU A 57 -0.10 2.21 17.51
C LEU A 57 -0.52 3.50 16.80
N SER A 58 0.41 4.34 16.35
CA SER A 58 0.14 5.60 15.65
C SER A 58 -0.27 5.42 14.19
N GLY A 59 -0.08 4.23 13.60
CA GLY A 59 -0.33 3.99 12.18
C GLY A 59 0.76 4.54 11.26
N GLU A 60 2.00 4.58 11.74
CA GLU A 60 3.18 4.98 10.97
C GLU A 60 4.05 3.78 10.67
N THR A 61 4.73 3.80 9.52
CA THR A 61 5.70 2.77 9.15
C THR A 61 6.99 2.96 9.95
N ILE A 62 7.48 1.88 10.55
CA ILE A 62 8.79 1.83 11.22
C ILE A 62 9.56 0.59 10.75
N ASP A 63 10.84 0.50 11.10
CA ASP A 63 11.70 -0.65 10.81
C ASP A 63 11.76 -0.99 9.31
N TYR A 64 12.36 -0.10 8.55
CA TYR A 64 12.54 -0.24 7.10
C TYR A 64 13.68 -1.22 6.75
N GLY A 65 13.72 -2.39 7.41
CA GLY A 65 14.74 -3.42 7.21
C GLY A 65 14.69 -4.01 5.79
N PRO A 66 14.04 -5.18 5.58
CA PRO A 66 13.99 -5.82 4.26
C PRO A 66 12.87 -5.28 3.36
N CYS A 67 12.38 -4.06 3.60
CA CYS A 67 11.32 -3.49 2.79
C CYS A 67 11.76 -3.21 1.36
N ALA A 68 10.83 -3.32 0.42
CA ALA A 68 11.06 -3.03 -0.98
C ALA A 68 9.77 -2.64 -1.70
N PHE A 69 9.90 -2.09 -2.91
CA PHE A 69 8.77 -1.76 -3.77
C PHE A 69 8.68 -2.78 -4.91
N MET A 70 7.47 -3.22 -5.19
CA MET A 70 7.18 -4.18 -6.25
C MET A 70 7.35 -3.53 -7.63
N ASP A 71 8.11 -4.17 -8.51
CA ASP A 71 8.22 -3.79 -9.92
C ASP A 71 7.07 -4.40 -10.73
N THR A 72 7.17 -5.68 -11.06
CA THR A 72 6.12 -6.45 -11.72
C THR A 72 5.00 -6.77 -10.74
N TYR A 73 3.75 -6.58 -11.14
CA TYR A 73 2.62 -6.90 -10.28
C TYR A 73 2.48 -8.41 -10.07
N ASP A 74 2.69 -8.83 -8.85
CA ASP A 74 2.40 -10.18 -8.39
C ASP A 74 1.98 -10.14 -6.92
N PRO A 75 0.73 -10.54 -6.58
CA PRO A 75 0.25 -10.58 -5.20
C PRO A 75 1.09 -11.48 -4.28
N GLY A 76 1.81 -12.45 -4.85
CA GLY A 76 2.70 -13.36 -4.12
C GLY A 76 4.11 -12.82 -3.89
N THR A 77 4.44 -11.60 -4.31
CA THR A 77 5.80 -11.05 -4.21
C THR A 77 6.28 -10.99 -2.76
N VAL A 78 7.46 -11.56 -2.53
CA VAL A 78 8.21 -11.56 -1.27
C VAL A 78 9.62 -11.08 -1.53
N PHE A 79 10.11 -10.13 -0.72
CA PHE A 79 11.50 -9.67 -0.81
C PHE A 79 12.35 -10.12 0.38
N SER A 80 11.79 -10.17 1.57
CA SER A 80 12.53 -10.52 2.78
C SER A 80 13.17 -11.90 2.68
N SER A 81 14.50 -11.96 2.79
CA SER A 81 15.27 -13.21 2.69
C SER A 81 14.96 -14.22 3.79
N ILE A 82 14.36 -13.78 4.91
CA ILE A 82 13.96 -14.64 6.03
C ILE A 82 12.53 -15.15 5.91
N ASP A 83 11.73 -14.61 5.01
CA ASP A 83 10.33 -15.00 4.82
C ASP A 83 10.20 -16.15 3.80
N HIS A 84 10.61 -17.34 4.19
CA HIS A 84 10.53 -18.53 3.33
C HIS A 84 9.10 -19.01 3.05
N GLY A 85 8.14 -18.59 3.87
CA GLY A 85 6.74 -19.03 3.76
C GLY A 85 5.81 -18.02 3.09
N GLY A 86 6.32 -16.85 2.68
CA GLY A 86 5.50 -15.78 2.11
C GLY A 86 4.51 -15.17 3.11
N ARG A 87 4.81 -15.24 4.40
CA ARG A 87 3.97 -14.68 5.46
C ARG A 87 3.69 -13.20 5.22
N TYR A 88 4.69 -12.47 4.76
CA TYR A 88 4.66 -11.03 4.51
C TYR A 88 4.62 -10.69 3.01
N ALA A 89 4.15 -11.62 2.18
CA ALA A 89 3.91 -11.34 0.76
C ALA A 89 2.99 -10.12 0.59
N TYR A 90 3.09 -9.43 -0.54
CA TYR A 90 2.30 -8.22 -0.82
C TYR A 90 0.81 -8.38 -0.45
N ALA A 91 0.14 -9.40 -0.98
CA ALA A 91 -1.29 -9.61 -0.72
C ALA A 91 -1.60 -10.09 0.71
N ASN A 92 -0.62 -10.57 1.47
CA ASN A 92 -0.81 -11.04 2.84
C ASN A 92 -0.73 -9.91 3.88
N GLN A 93 -0.25 -8.73 3.52
CA GLN A 93 -0.06 -7.61 4.44
C GLN A 93 -1.33 -7.23 5.21
N PRO A 94 -2.54 -7.16 4.60
CA PRO A 94 -3.77 -6.88 5.34
C PRO A 94 -4.10 -7.96 6.39
N ALA A 95 -3.94 -9.24 6.05
CA ALA A 95 -4.22 -10.34 6.98
C ALA A 95 -3.25 -10.35 8.17
N ILE A 96 -1.99 -10.01 7.92
CA ILE A 96 -0.97 -9.89 8.99
C ILE A 96 -1.24 -8.65 9.86
N ALA A 97 -1.69 -7.53 9.29
CA ALA A 97 -2.13 -6.38 10.08
C ALA A 97 -3.28 -6.76 11.03
N GLN A 98 -4.30 -7.47 10.54
CA GLN A 98 -5.39 -7.97 11.37
C GLN A 98 -4.90 -8.92 12.49
N TRP A 99 -3.95 -9.80 12.17
CA TRP A 99 -3.33 -10.67 13.18
C TRP A 99 -2.61 -9.86 14.28
N ASN A 100 -1.87 -8.81 13.91
CA ASN A 100 -1.20 -7.92 14.86
C ASN A 100 -2.21 -7.17 15.74
N LEU A 101 -3.31 -6.70 15.15
CA LEU A 101 -4.41 -6.06 15.88
C LEU A 101 -5.05 -7.03 16.89
N ALA A 102 -5.18 -8.33 16.56
CA ALA A 102 -5.64 -9.33 17.50
C ALA A 102 -4.67 -9.49 18.70
N ARG A 103 -3.33 -9.43 18.44
CA ARG A 103 -2.33 -9.44 19.54
C ARG A 103 -2.46 -8.21 20.43
N LEU A 104 -2.73 -7.04 19.85
CA LEU A 104 -3.01 -5.83 20.63
C LEU A 104 -4.29 -5.99 21.45
N ALA A 105 -5.38 -6.48 20.88
CA ALA A 105 -6.66 -6.66 21.54
C ALA A 105 -6.53 -7.59 22.77
N GLU A 106 -5.74 -8.66 22.68
CA GLU A 106 -5.46 -9.56 23.82
C GLU A 106 -4.85 -8.81 25.01
N THR A 107 -3.96 -7.85 24.76
CA THR A 107 -3.35 -7.05 25.83
C THR A 107 -4.32 -6.07 26.48
N LEU A 108 -5.41 -5.72 25.79
CA LEU A 108 -6.42 -4.79 26.25
C LEU A 108 -7.58 -5.47 26.99
N LEU A 109 -7.74 -6.79 26.92
CA LEU A 109 -8.86 -7.53 27.55
C LEU A 109 -9.16 -7.11 28.99
N PRO A 110 -8.16 -6.97 29.89
CA PRO A 110 -8.42 -6.58 31.29
C PRO A 110 -8.93 -5.14 31.45
N LEU A 111 -8.92 -4.35 30.38
CA LEU A 111 -9.32 -2.94 30.37
C LEU A 111 -10.62 -2.70 29.57
N LEU A 112 -11.09 -3.72 28.84
CA LEU A 112 -12.29 -3.65 28.02
C LEU A 112 -13.57 -3.81 28.86
N ASP A 113 -13.61 -4.82 29.75
CA ASP A 113 -14.72 -5.07 30.67
C ASP A 113 -14.22 -5.92 31.86
N ASP A 114 -14.87 -5.79 33.03
CA ASP A 114 -14.60 -6.62 34.22
C ASP A 114 -15.05 -8.08 34.02
N ASP A 115 -16.06 -8.33 33.18
CA ASP A 115 -16.47 -9.66 32.75
C ASP A 115 -15.59 -10.13 31.58
N PRO A 116 -14.77 -11.20 31.77
CA PRO A 116 -13.88 -11.71 30.74
C PRO A 116 -14.58 -12.12 29.44
N ASN A 117 -15.84 -12.61 29.51
CA ASN A 117 -16.57 -12.99 28.32
C ASN A 117 -17.00 -11.76 27.50
N LYS A 118 -17.48 -10.73 28.19
CA LYS A 118 -17.81 -9.46 27.52
C LYS A 118 -16.57 -8.78 26.95
N ALA A 119 -15.45 -8.78 27.69
CA ALA A 119 -14.18 -8.25 27.20
C ALA A 119 -13.75 -8.95 25.90
N LYS A 120 -13.87 -10.28 25.87
CA LYS A 120 -13.59 -11.08 24.68
C LYS A 120 -14.53 -10.73 23.52
N ASP A 121 -15.84 -10.68 23.76
CA ASP A 121 -16.83 -10.37 22.73
C ASP A 121 -16.58 -8.99 22.10
N LEU A 122 -16.28 -7.97 22.93
CA LEU A 122 -15.95 -6.62 22.48
C LEU A 122 -14.67 -6.60 21.62
N ALA A 123 -13.64 -7.35 22.03
CA ALA A 123 -12.40 -7.47 21.30
C ALA A 123 -12.60 -8.16 19.94
N GLU A 124 -13.31 -9.29 19.93
CA GLU A 124 -13.60 -10.05 18.69
C GLU A 124 -14.42 -9.23 17.70
N GLU A 125 -15.48 -8.54 18.17
CA GLU A 125 -16.29 -7.65 17.32
C GLU A 125 -15.40 -6.56 16.69
N ALA A 126 -14.56 -5.90 17.49
CA ALA A 126 -13.66 -4.86 16.99
C ALA A 126 -12.69 -5.43 15.93
N ILE A 127 -12.05 -6.58 16.18
CA ILE A 127 -11.11 -7.18 15.23
C ILE A 127 -11.81 -7.65 13.94
N HIS A 128 -13.02 -8.18 14.03
CA HIS A 128 -13.80 -8.58 12.85
C HIS A 128 -14.17 -7.39 11.96
N SER A 129 -14.30 -6.18 12.52
CA SER A 129 -14.59 -4.98 11.74
C SER A 129 -13.45 -4.59 10.79
N PHE A 130 -12.19 -4.99 11.06
CA PHE A 130 -11.03 -4.65 10.24
C PHE A 130 -11.23 -5.01 8.76
N GLY A 131 -11.76 -6.21 8.48
CA GLY A 131 -11.94 -6.67 7.10
C GLY A 131 -12.84 -5.76 6.28
N ALA A 132 -13.96 -5.28 6.87
CA ALA A 132 -14.89 -4.36 6.21
C ALA A 132 -14.25 -2.96 6.03
N VAL A 133 -13.61 -2.44 7.07
CA VAL A 133 -12.91 -1.14 7.04
C VAL A 133 -11.80 -1.15 5.98
N TYR A 134 -10.98 -2.18 5.95
CA TYR A 134 -9.91 -2.31 4.94
C TYR A 134 -10.49 -2.44 3.52
N LYS A 135 -11.53 -3.26 3.32
CA LYS A 135 -12.16 -3.42 1.99
C LYS A 135 -12.67 -2.09 1.47
N GLU A 136 -13.37 -1.32 2.28
CA GLU A 136 -13.89 0.01 1.91
C GLU A 136 -12.75 0.95 1.50
N LYS A 137 -11.72 1.09 2.36
CA LYS A 137 -10.56 1.95 2.08
C LYS A 137 -9.80 1.50 0.83
N SER A 138 -9.58 0.21 0.67
CA SER A 138 -8.87 -0.38 -0.46
C SER A 138 -9.61 -0.16 -1.78
N LEU A 139 -10.94 -0.39 -1.82
CA LEU A 139 -11.74 -0.12 -3.02
C LEU A 139 -11.78 1.38 -3.35
N SER A 140 -11.92 2.24 -2.34
CA SER A 140 -11.86 3.70 -2.53
C SER A 140 -10.51 4.13 -3.12
N MET A 141 -9.41 3.61 -2.59
CA MET A 141 -8.06 3.87 -3.09
C MET A 141 -7.89 3.37 -4.54
N LEU A 142 -8.34 2.16 -4.85
CA LEU A 142 -8.22 1.58 -6.18
C LEU A 142 -9.09 2.31 -7.21
N ARG A 143 -10.31 2.75 -6.82
CA ARG A 143 -11.13 3.66 -7.65
C ARG A 143 -10.38 4.94 -7.98
N ALA A 144 -9.76 5.57 -6.98
CA ALA A 144 -8.97 6.77 -7.20
C ALA A 144 -7.78 6.54 -8.15
N LYS A 145 -7.11 5.38 -8.06
CA LYS A 145 -6.02 5.01 -8.98
C LYS A 145 -6.45 4.90 -10.44
N VAL A 146 -7.70 4.57 -10.70
CA VAL A 146 -8.27 4.47 -12.06
C VAL A 146 -9.27 5.59 -12.40
N GLY A 147 -9.29 6.68 -11.62
CA GLY A 147 -10.03 7.91 -11.91
C GLY A 147 -11.54 7.84 -11.71
N LEU A 148 -12.03 7.01 -10.79
CA LEU A 148 -13.44 6.83 -10.51
C LEU A 148 -13.83 7.59 -9.24
N PHE A 149 -14.77 8.55 -9.36
CA PHE A 149 -15.25 9.36 -8.24
C PHE A 149 -16.42 8.72 -7.51
N ASP A 150 -17.37 8.20 -8.26
CA ASP A 150 -18.62 7.65 -7.72
C ASP A 150 -18.53 6.13 -7.66
N GLU A 151 -19.10 5.54 -6.60
CA GLU A 151 -19.14 4.09 -6.46
C GLU A 151 -20.19 3.46 -7.36
N GLN A 152 -19.79 2.45 -8.14
CA GLN A 152 -20.67 1.64 -8.96
C GLN A 152 -20.45 0.15 -8.68
N PRO A 153 -21.48 -0.70 -8.78
CA PRO A 153 -21.37 -2.13 -8.49
C PRO A 153 -20.30 -2.86 -9.30
N GLU A 154 -20.01 -2.38 -10.51
CA GLU A 154 -19.04 -3.01 -11.44
C GLU A 154 -17.60 -2.61 -11.19
N ASP A 155 -17.33 -1.61 -10.32
CA ASP A 155 -15.99 -1.06 -10.10
C ASP A 155 -15.02 -2.10 -9.57
N GLU A 156 -15.44 -2.92 -8.59
CA GLU A 156 -14.60 -3.98 -8.01
C GLU A 156 -14.15 -4.97 -9.10
N LYS A 157 -15.06 -5.37 -9.99
CA LYS A 157 -14.72 -6.27 -11.10
C LYS A 157 -13.80 -5.59 -12.11
N LEU A 158 -14.07 -4.35 -12.49
CA LEU A 158 -13.24 -3.61 -13.45
C LEU A 158 -11.80 -3.49 -12.94
N ILE A 159 -11.62 -3.20 -11.66
CA ILE A 159 -10.30 -3.08 -11.02
C ILE A 159 -9.61 -4.44 -10.94
N THR A 160 -10.32 -5.48 -10.53
CA THR A 160 -9.78 -6.83 -10.44
C THR A 160 -9.31 -7.33 -11.81
N ASP A 161 -10.10 -7.10 -12.87
CA ASP A 161 -9.72 -7.49 -14.23
C ASP A 161 -8.43 -6.78 -14.71
N LEU A 162 -8.18 -5.52 -14.28
CA LEU A 162 -6.91 -4.86 -14.56
C LEU A 162 -5.74 -5.52 -13.84
N LEU A 163 -5.92 -5.81 -12.55
CA LEU A 163 -4.88 -6.44 -11.74
C LEU A 163 -4.57 -7.86 -12.25
N ASP A 164 -5.58 -8.63 -12.62
CA ASP A 164 -5.42 -9.95 -13.21
C ASP A 164 -4.66 -9.89 -14.55
N TRP A 165 -5.01 -8.90 -15.40
CA TRP A 165 -4.28 -8.66 -16.64
C TRP A 165 -2.82 -8.29 -16.36
N MET A 166 -2.56 -7.42 -15.37
CA MET A 166 -1.20 -7.04 -14.99
C MET A 166 -0.38 -8.26 -14.54
N GLN A 167 -0.96 -9.15 -13.75
CA GLN A 167 -0.30 -10.36 -13.28
C GLN A 167 -0.01 -11.33 -14.44
N GLN A 168 -0.97 -11.54 -15.33
CA GLN A 168 -0.83 -12.46 -16.48
C GLN A 168 0.19 -11.99 -17.52
N THR A 169 0.47 -10.68 -17.57
CA THR A 169 1.36 -10.09 -18.57
C THR A 169 2.67 -9.58 -17.97
N ASP A 170 2.97 -9.93 -16.72
CA ASP A 170 4.15 -9.41 -15.99
C ASP A 170 4.27 -7.88 -16.06
N SER A 171 3.13 -7.18 -15.94
CA SER A 171 3.09 -5.74 -16.08
C SER A 171 3.68 -5.03 -14.86
N ASP A 172 4.46 -3.97 -15.12
CA ASP A 172 4.99 -3.11 -14.06
C ASP A 172 3.87 -2.38 -13.33
N TYR A 173 3.80 -2.53 -12.00
CA TYR A 173 2.72 -1.98 -11.19
C TYR A 173 2.63 -0.45 -11.29
N THR A 174 3.73 0.23 -11.04
CA THR A 174 3.78 1.69 -11.02
C THR A 174 3.57 2.28 -12.42
N ASN A 175 4.29 1.76 -13.42
CA ASN A 175 4.21 2.30 -14.76
C ASN A 175 2.85 2.06 -15.43
N THR A 176 2.20 0.93 -15.17
CA THR A 176 0.85 0.67 -15.73
C THR A 176 -0.14 1.74 -15.27
N PHE A 177 -0.22 2.01 -13.96
CA PHE A 177 -1.12 3.05 -13.47
C PHE A 177 -0.70 4.46 -13.93
N LYS A 178 0.60 4.75 -13.99
CA LYS A 178 1.12 6.01 -14.54
C LYS A 178 0.71 6.18 -16.02
N ASP A 179 0.84 5.13 -16.82
CA ASP A 179 0.56 5.20 -18.25
C ASP A 179 -0.94 5.46 -18.55
N LEU A 180 -1.83 4.95 -17.68
CA LEU A 180 -3.27 5.25 -17.74
C LEU A 180 -3.61 6.72 -17.44
N THR A 181 -2.70 7.50 -16.82
CA THR A 181 -2.94 8.93 -16.53
C THR A 181 -2.71 9.85 -17.73
N ASN A 182 -2.22 9.32 -18.85
CA ASN A 182 -1.96 10.08 -20.05
C ASN A 182 -3.25 10.31 -20.84
N GLU A 183 -3.36 11.46 -21.50
CA GLU A 183 -4.48 11.78 -22.41
C GLU A 183 -4.50 10.85 -23.64
N VAL A 184 -3.33 10.38 -24.05
CA VAL A 184 -3.18 9.41 -25.13
C VAL A 184 -3.19 8.00 -24.55
N PRO A 185 -4.01 7.08 -25.09
CA PRO A 185 -4.04 5.71 -24.62
C PRO A 185 -2.63 5.08 -24.61
N PRO A 186 -2.29 4.30 -23.60
CA PRO A 186 -1.00 3.64 -23.54
C PRO A 186 -0.82 2.73 -24.76
N SER A 187 0.39 2.66 -25.29
CA SER A 187 0.74 1.92 -26.50
C SER A 187 1.95 1.00 -26.28
N GLY A 188 2.10 0.01 -27.14
CA GLY A 188 3.17 -0.98 -27.09
C GLY A 188 2.61 -2.41 -27.00
N GLU A 189 3.44 -3.41 -27.27
CA GLU A 189 3.06 -4.81 -27.44
C GLU A 189 2.09 -5.33 -26.36
N ARG A 190 2.31 -4.95 -25.10
CA ARG A 190 1.49 -5.33 -23.96
C ARG A 190 0.08 -4.72 -24.05
N TYR A 191 -0.03 -3.42 -24.35
CA TYR A 191 -1.29 -2.68 -24.43
C TYR A 191 -2.05 -2.95 -25.75
N ASP A 192 -1.39 -3.55 -26.74
CA ASP A 192 -2.00 -3.92 -28.01
C ASP A 192 -2.80 -5.24 -27.93
N SER A 193 -2.73 -5.96 -26.81
CA SER A 193 -3.51 -7.19 -26.58
C SER A 193 -5.03 -6.92 -26.59
N ASP A 194 -5.80 -7.86 -27.12
CA ASP A 194 -7.27 -7.74 -27.16
C ASP A 194 -7.85 -7.65 -25.73
N THR A 195 -7.29 -8.38 -24.79
CA THR A 195 -7.71 -8.35 -23.37
C THR A 195 -7.58 -6.96 -22.77
N PHE A 196 -6.46 -6.25 -23.03
CA PHE A 196 -6.29 -4.89 -22.55
C PHE A 196 -7.24 -3.91 -23.25
N LYS A 197 -7.41 -4.03 -24.56
CA LYS A 197 -8.32 -3.18 -25.33
C LYS A 197 -9.77 -3.31 -24.87
N GLU A 198 -10.24 -4.52 -24.61
CA GLU A 198 -11.57 -4.77 -24.06
C GLU A 198 -11.74 -4.16 -22.65
N TRP A 199 -10.74 -4.35 -21.79
CA TRP A 199 -10.72 -3.74 -20.46
C TRP A 199 -10.73 -2.22 -20.56
N HIS A 200 -9.89 -1.63 -21.39
CA HIS A 200 -9.75 -0.18 -21.57
C HIS A 200 -11.04 0.46 -22.10
N ALA A 201 -11.73 -0.19 -23.04
CA ALA A 201 -13.03 0.28 -23.53
C ALA A 201 -14.10 0.29 -22.42
N ARG A 202 -14.15 -0.73 -21.56
CA ARG A 202 -15.02 -0.76 -20.37
C ARG A 202 -14.67 0.35 -19.38
N TRP A 203 -13.38 0.55 -19.12
CA TRP A 203 -12.90 1.61 -18.26
C TRP A 203 -13.29 3.01 -18.81
N GLN A 204 -13.08 3.27 -20.08
CA GLN A 204 -13.52 4.53 -20.71
C GLN A 204 -15.03 4.76 -20.59
N THR A 205 -15.83 3.71 -20.80
CA THR A 205 -17.30 3.76 -20.62
C THR A 205 -17.63 4.10 -19.18
N ARG A 206 -16.94 3.49 -18.22
CA ARG A 206 -17.16 3.75 -16.79
C ARG A 206 -16.75 5.17 -16.38
N VAL A 207 -15.61 5.67 -16.85
CA VAL A 207 -15.16 7.04 -16.58
C VAL A 207 -16.12 8.07 -17.18
N ALA A 208 -16.70 7.80 -18.36
CA ALA A 208 -17.64 8.70 -19.01
C ALA A 208 -18.96 8.92 -18.22
N VAL A 209 -19.29 8.05 -17.26
CA VAL A 209 -20.47 8.23 -16.40
C VAL A 209 -20.12 8.83 -15.03
N ASN A 210 -18.86 9.21 -14.78
CA ASN A 210 -18.49 9.98 -13.61
C ASN A 210 -19.27 11.32 -13.58
N THR A 211 -19.58 11.79 -12.38
CA THR A 211 -20.19 13.12 -12.18
C THR A 211 -19.21 14.26 -12.49
N GLN A 212 -17.92 13.98 -12.58
CA GLN A 212 -16.84 14.93 -12.87
C GLN A 212 -16.32 14.75 -14.29
N PRO A 213 -15.77 15.83 -14.91
CA PRO A 213 -15.20 15.75 -16.26
C PRO A 213 -13.95 14.84 -16.30
N LEU A 214 -13.61 14.35 -17.51
CA LEU A 214 -12.45 13.47 -17.73
C LEU A 214 -11.15 14.04 -17.14
N GLU A 215 -10.90 15.35 -17.28
CA GLU A 215 -9.68 15.97 -16.73
C GLU A 215 -9.59 15.80 -15.21
N ALA A 216 -10.70 15.95 -14.49
CA ALA A 216 -10.73 15.69 -13.04
C ALA A 216 -10.43 14.22 -12.72
N SER A 217 -10.86 13.27 -13.56
CA SER A 217 -10.50 11.85 -13.44
C SER A 217 -9.00 11.63 -13.61
N LEU A 218 -8.40 12.27 -14.62
CA LEU A 218 -6.95 12.20 -14.85
C LEU A 218 -6.17 12.84 -13.70
N ASP A 219 -6.64 13.97 -13.15
CA ASP A 219 -6.02 14.60 -11.97
C ASP A 219 -6.14 13.73 -10.72
N LEU A 220 -7.27 13.08 -10.51
CA LEU A 220 -7.45 12.11 -9.42
C LEU A 220 -6.43 10.95 -9.56
N MET A 221 -6.28 10.43 -10.77
CA MET A 221 -5.28 9.38 -11.05
C MET A 221 -3.86 9.87 -10.80
N ARG A 222 -3.48 11.06 -11.29
CA ARG A 222 -2.15 11.67 -11.08
C ARG A 222 -1.84 11.86 -9.59
N ALA A 223 -2.83 12.24 -8.79
CA ALA A 223 -2.70 12.40 -7.34
C ALA A 223 -2.54 11.09 -6.59
N ASN A 224 -2.96 9.95 -7.16
CA ASN A 224 -2.94 8.63 -6.51
C ASN A 224 -1.92 7.66 -7.10
N ASN A 225 -1.30 7.97 -8.23
CA ASN A 225 -0.32 7.13 -8.91
C ASN A 225 1.04 7.83 -8.98
N PRO A 226 2.04 7.40 -8.20
CA PRO A 226 3.36 7.99 -8.30
C PRO A 226 3.97 7.69 -9.68
N VAL A 227 4.74 8.63 -10.20
CA VAL A 227 5.49 8.46 -11.46
C VAL A 227 6.87 7.85 -11.23
N VAL A 228 7.33 7.83 -10.00
CA VAL A 228 8.60 7.23 -9.56
C VAL A 228 8.42 6.59 -8.19
N ILE A 229 9.09 5.46 -7.99
CA ILE A 229 9.25 4.77 -6.72
C ILE A 229 10.75 4.49 -6.51
N PRO A 230 11.20 4.19 -5.28
CA PRO A 230 12.56 3.74 -5.07
C PRO A 230 12.74 2.33 -5.64
N ARG A 231 13.04 2.25 -6.93
CA ARG A 231 13.31 0.98 -7.63
C ARG A 231 14.42 0.23 -6.94
N ASN A 232 14.22 -1.03 -6.59
CA ASN A 232 15.17 -1.80 -5.78
C ASN A 232 16.57 -1.84 -6.39
N HIS A 233 16.68 -2.00 -7.72
CA HIS A 233 18.00 -1.95 -8.41
C HIS A 233 18.67 -0.58 -8.32
N LYS A 234 17.91 0.53 -8.24
CA LYS A 234 18.48 1.88 -8.04
C LYS A 234 18.92 2.08 -6.59
N VAL A 235 18.20 1.50 -5.64
CA VAL A 235 18.60 1.48 -4.23
C VAL A 235 19.92 0.72 -4.08
N GLU A 236 20.03 -0.49 -4.64
CA GLU A 236 21.27 -1.29 -4.59
C GLU A 236 22.43 -0.56 -5.25
N GLN A 237 22.25 0.04 -6.43
CA GLN A 237 23.28 0.86 -7.11
C GLN A 237 23.75 2.03 -6.22
N ALA A 238 22.82 2.71 -5.54
CA ALA A 238 23.16 3.81 -4.65
C ALA A 238 23.94 3.35 -3.40
N LEU A 239 23.54 2.20 -2.83
CA LEU A 239 24.21 1.60 -1.67
C LEU A 239 25.65 1.12 -2.03
N GLU A 240 25.82 0.47 -3.18
CA GLU A 240 27.14 0.01 -3.66
C GLU A 240 28.10 1.20 -3.90
N ALA A 241 27.62 2.25 -4.54
CA ALA A 241 28.39 3.48 -4.73
C ALA A 241 28.76 4.12 -3.38
N ALA A 242 27.83 4.21 -2.44
CA ALA A 242 28.07 4.75 -1.11
C ALA A 242 29.11 3.94 -0.33
N ASN A 243 29.08 2.62 -0.41
CA ASN A 243 30.11 1.74 0.18
C ASN A 243 31.51 1.98 -0.40
N SER A 244 31.58 2.43 -1.65
CA SER A 244 32.83 2.82 -2.33
C SER A 244 33.22 4.29 -2.08
N GLY A 245 32.44 5.02 -1.28
CA GLY A 245 32.68 6.43 -0.91
C GLY A 245 32.02 7.45 -1.84
N ASP A 246 31.30 7.03 -2.88
CA ASP A 246 30.52 7.91 -3.75
C ASP A 246 29.06 8.01 -3.29
N LEU A 247 28.70 9.14 -2.67
CA LEU A 247 27.34 9.44 -2.20
C LEU A 247 26.47 10.12 -3.26
N GLN A 248 26.99 10.39 -4.48
CA GLN A 248 26.20 11.13 -5.46
C GLN A 248 24.97 10.35 -5.95
N PRO A 249 25.03 9.05 -6.29
CA PRO A 249 23.86 8.27 -6.69
C PRO A 249 22.77 8.22 -5.61
N PHE A 250 23.16 8.16 -4.34
CA PHE A 250 22.22 8.21 -3.22
C PHE A 250 21.49 9.56 -3.14
N LYS A 251 22.22 10.68 -3.27
CA LYS A 251 21.63 12.03 -3.26
C LYS A 251 20.69 12.24 -4.45
N ASP A 252 21.08 11.77 -5.62
CA ASP A 252 20.28 11.88 -6.84
C ASP A 252 18.99 11.05 -6.74
N LEU A 253 19.06 9.85 -6.16
CA LEU A 253 17.87 9.02 -5.89
C LEU A 253 16.93 9.70 -4.91
N ILE A 254 17.44 10.26 -3.79
CA ILE A 254 16.62 11.02 -2.85
C ILE A 254 15.95 12.21 -3.55
N ALA A 255 16.69 12.98 -4.34
CA ALA A 255 16.14 14.12 -5.05
C ALA A 255 15.03 13.70 -6.03
N ALA A 256 15.20 12.58 -6.73
CA ALA A 256 14.18 12.03 -7.62
C ALA A 256 12.88 11.63 -6.87
N LEU A 257 12.99 11.22 -5.61
CA LEU A 257 11.87 10.74 -4.79
C LEU A 257 11.16 11.84 -3.98
N GLN A 258 11.66 13.08 -3.97
CA GLN A 258 11.05 14.16 -3.19
C GLN A 258 9.66 14.59 -3.67
N GLU A 259 9.40 14.49 -4.99
CA GLU A 259 8.11 14.85 -5.61
C GLU A 259 7.59 13.67 -6.45
N PRO A 260 7.25 12.50 -5.85
CA PRO A 260 7.05 11.25 -6.58
C PRO A 260 5.80 11.25 -7.48
N TYR A 261 4.91 12.22 -7.35
CA TYR A 261 3.69 12.37 -8.16
C TYR A 261 3.84 13.40 -9.28
N LYS A 262 4.98 14.12 -9.34
CA LYS A 262 5.21 15.16 -10.32
C LYS A 262 6.00 14.63 -11.50
N ASN A 263 5.37 14.58 -12.66
CA ASN A 263 6.04 14.11 -13.86
C ASN A 263 7.12 15.12 -14.30
N ASN A 264 8.36 14.62 -14.40
CA ASN A 264 9.51 15.39 -14.84
C ASN A 264 10.36 14.49 -15.77
N PRO A 265 10.75 14.96 -16.96
CA PRO A 265 11.60 14.20 -17.88
C PRO A 265 12.90 13.69 -17.27
N ASP A 266 13.46 14.41 -16.31
CA ASP A 266 14.70 14.03 -15.61
C ASP A 266 14.53 12.77 -14.72
N LEU A 267 13.29 12.40 -14.40
CA LEU A 267 12.97 11.19 -13.63
C LEU A 267 12.98 9.90 -14.47
N LYS A 268 13.06 10.00 -15.80
CA LYS A 268 13.01 8.84 -16.70
C LYS A 268 13.98 7.72 -16.34
N PRO A 269 15.23 7.98 -15.94
CA PRO A 269 16.19 6.94 -15.50
C PRO A 269 15.72 6.18 -14.24
N TYR A 270 14.90 6.81 -13.39
CA TYR A 270 14.38 6.24 -12.14
C TYR A 270 13.02 5.57 -12.31
N GLN A 271 12.34 5.81 -13.42
CA GLN A 271 11.04 5.18 -13.77
C GLN A 271 11.20 3.81 -14.42
N SER A 272 12.34 3.56 -15.06
CA SER A 272 12.60 2.33 -15.81
C SER A 272 12.64 1.11 -14.88
N PRO A 273 11.94 0.02 -15.20
CA PRO A 273 12.06 -1.24 -14.48
C PRO A 273 13.49 -1.80 -14.61
N PRO A 274 13.90 -2.72 -13.71
CA PRO A 274 15.20 -3.37 -13.82
C PRO A 274 15.30 -4.22 -15.10
N LYS A 275 16.52 -4.32 -15.63
CA LYS A 275 16.82 -5.39 -16.60
C LYS A 275 16.84 -6.75 -15.89
N PRO A 276 16.76 -7.86 -16.63
CA PRO A 276 16.77 -9.19 -16.00
C PRO A 276 17.92 -9.47 -15.05
N ASP A 277 19.11 -8.94 -15.37
CA ASP A 277 20.35 -9.05 -14.58
C ASP A 277 20.47 -8.05 -13.42
N GLU A 278 19.61 -7.01 -13.42
CA GLU A 278 19.55 -6.00 -12.35
C GLU A 278 18.41 -6.31 -11.33
N LYS A 279 17.58 -7.34 -11.58
CA LYS A 279 16.40 -7.64 -10.76
C LYS A 279 16.82 -8.06 -9.34
N VAL A 280 16.40 -7.29 -8.35
CA VAL A 280 16.57 -7.62 -6.94
C VAL A 280 15.47 -8.58 -6.52
N CYS A 281 15.84 -9.81 -6.17
CA CYS A 281 14.89 -10.85 -5.76
C CYS A 281 14.77 -11.00 -4.25
N GLN A 282 15.75 -10.50 -3.49
CA GLN A 282 15.76 -10.61 -2.03
C GLN A 282 16.35 -9.34 -1.41
N THR A 283 15.80 -8.98 -0.26
CA THR A 283 16.31 -7.92 0.61
C THR A 283 16.66 -8.47 1.98
N PHE A 284 17.57 -7.81 2.68
CA PHE A 284 18.11 -8.29 3.93
C PHE A 284 17.88 -7.27 5.04
N CYS A 285 17.58 -7.76 6.24
CA CYS A 285 17.69 -6.95 7.45
C CYS A 285 19.15 -6.97 7.88
N GLY A 286 19.76 -5.82 8.09
CA GLY A 286 21.18 -5.67 8.46
C GLY A 286 21.50 -6.05 9.92
N THR A 287 20.62 -6.80 10.59
CA THR A 287 20.81 -7.27 11.98
C THR A 287 21.04 -8.75 12.05
#